data_136884e52fa179887966b00e029595b3
#
_entry.id   136884e52fa179887966b00e029595b3
#
_cell.length_a   1.000
_cell.length_b   1.000
_cell.length_c   1.000
_cell.angle_alpha   90.00
_cell.angle_beta   90.00
_cell.angle_gamma   90.00
#
_symmetry.space_group_name_H-M   'P 1'
#
loop_
_entity.id
_entity.type
_entity.pdbx_description
1 polymer ?
#
loop_
_entity_poly.entity_id
_entity_poly.type
_entity_poly.pdbx_seq_one_letter_code
_entity_poly.pdbx_strand_id
1 'polypeptide(L)'
;MAFKMNSPLYAIEVEKKEGESLMYINYLGAPFTPSIADHPEVMAKVIDALIDNPEVSRIIFVQQRNYNYSFEQVSILADIARLYNFLTKQEKILSIERLSIMANVGFAHGELSYLLFLLRQDPVACYLNLKRKIGTYKNEMTSGDIIPADIHRLHNYVRLLEKFKTLLENTNLIRNISDTVDTYSIGDRAIYKSIFRPDVLPNFTFTRLIAQLPEKAELVDQYEIKDEEDTITVTILKRENDSKHFYHIIPPEYSLKEEHHMLLNLGRDVMLQHQPKAKEFTEPDKIRNIFFNVARDLLNELSQSKGMSLSYKELLNLARILVRQTIGFGLIEVLLLDNKLQDIFLNSPIAQNPIFVRHSQYNECVTNIIPS
;
A
#
# COMPACT_ATOMS: atom_id res chain seq x y z
N MET A 1 -6.20 -15.13 -9.85
CA MET A 1 -6.90 -13.98 -9.26
C MET A 1 -7.74 -14.47 -8.10
N ALA A 2 -7.63 -13.89 -6.91
CA ALA A 2 -8.41 -14.28 -5.74
C ALA A 2 -9.92 -14.03 -5.94
N PHE A 3 -10.29 -13.00 -6.69
CA PHE A 3 -11.69 -12.61 -6.90
C PHE A 3 -12.12 -12.70 -8.35
N LYS A 4 -13.39 -13.13 -8.58
CA LYS A 4 -14.06 -13.03 -9.88
C LYS A 4 -14.59 -11.60 -10.08
N MET A 5 -14.79 -11.20 -11.34
CA MET A 5 -15.25 -9.86 -11.71
C MET A 5 -16.60 -9.45 -11.06
N ASN A 6 -17.42 -10.42 -10.63
CA ASN A 6 -18.70 -10.22 -9.97
C ASN A 6 -18.65 -10.42 -8.44
N SER A 7 -17.47 -10.55 -7.85
CA SER A 7 -17.34 -10.65 -6.39
C SER A 7 -17.75 -9.32 -5.73
N PRO A 8 -18.41 -9.35 -4.56
CA PRO A 8 -18.84 -8.13 -3.88
C PRO A 8 -17.65 -7.21 -3.59
N LEU A 9 -17.87 -5.90 -3.72
CA LEU A 9 -16.87 -4.90 -3.31
C LEU A 9 -16.58 -5.08 -1.81
N TYR A 10 -15.32 -5.00 -1.43
CA TYR A 10 -14.81 -5.21 -0.06
C TYR A 10 -14.96 -6.64 0.48
N ALA A 11 -15.22 -7.63 -0.36
CA ALA A 11 -15.14 -9.03 0.07
C ALA A 11 -13.73 -9.35 0.58
N ILE A 12 -13.64 -10.15 1.62
CA ILE A 12 -12.38 -10.55 2.26
C ILE A 12 -12.22 -12.05 2.08
N GLU A 13 -11.06 -12.47 1.61
CA GLU A 13 -10.64 -13.88 1.54
C GLU A 13 -9.31 -14.03 2.26
N VAL A 14 -9.17 -15.07 3.07
CA VAL A 14 -7.91 -15.38 3.77
C VAL A 14 -7.40 -16.71 3.29
N GLU A 15 -6.17 -16.74 2.79
CA GLU A 15 -5.49 -17.91 2.27
C GLU A 15 -4.22 -18.18 3.07
N LYS A 16 -3.97 -19.44 3.43
CA LYS A 16 -2.71 -19.88 4.04
C LYS A 16 -1.82 -20.47 2.95
N LYS A 17 -0.69 -19.82 2.70
CA LYS A 17 0.26 -20.22 1.67
C LYS A 17 1.68 -20.18 2.23
N GLU A 18 2.43 -21.29 2.08
CA GLU A 18 3.84 -21.39 2.49
C GLU A 18 4.13 -20.98 3.95
N GLY A 19 3.13 -21.16 4.84
CA GLY A 19 3.26 -20.80 6.25
C GLY A 19 2.87 -19.35 6.56
N GLU A 20 2.58 -18.54 5.55
CA GLU A 20 2.03 -17.17 5.70
C GLU A 20 0.50 -17.17 5.60
N SER A 21 -0.15 -16.25 6.31
CA SER A 21 -1.59 -16.00 6.21
C SER A 21 -1.82 -14.72 5.42
N LEU A 22 -2.32 -14.87 4.19
CA LEU A 22 -2.55 -13.78 3.25
C LEU A 22 -4.02 -13.38 3.27
N MET A 23 -4.31 -12.11 3.46
CA MET A 23 -5.66 -11.56 3.37
C MET A 23 -5.81 -10.78 2.07
N TYR A 24 -6.77 -11.16 1.25
CA TYR A 24 -7.16 -10.44 0.05
C TYR A 24 -8.42 -9.62 0.34
N ILE A 25 -8.42 -8.35 -0.04
CA ILE A 25 -9.60 -7.46 0.05
C ILE A 25 -9.94 -6.98 -1.36
N ASN A 26 -11.19 -7.22 -1.78
CA ASN A 26 -11.65 -6.90 -3.11
C ASN A 26 -11.97 -5.41 -3.27
N TYR A 27 -11.23 -4.72 -4.13
CA TYR A 27 -11.48 -3.35 -4.57
C TYR A 27 -11.77 -3.25 -6.08
N LEU A 28 -12.05 -4.39 -6.75
CA LEU A 28 -12.44 -4.38 -8.17
C LEU A 28 -13.74 -3.57 -8.33
N GLY A 29 -13.69 -2.57 -9.20
CA GLY A 29 -14.81 -1.65 -9.43
C GLY A 29 -14.93 -0.50 -8.43
N ALA A 30 -14.02 -0.36 -7.45
CA ALA A 30 -13.97 0.84 -6.61
C ALA A 30 -13.61 2.09 -7.44
N PRO A 31 -14.29 3.24 -7.22
CA PRO A 31 -14.05 4.47 -7.98
C PRO A 31 -12.79 5.23 -7.55
N PHE A 32 -12.00 4.66 -6.65
CA PHE A 32 -10.79 5.26 -6.11
C PHE A 32 -9.69 4.20 -5.95
N THR A 33 -8.43 4.65 -5.88
CA THR A 33 -7.29 3.78 -5.58
C THR A 33 -7.26 3.48 -4.09
N PRO A 34 -7.35 2.19 -3.67
CA PRO A 34 -7.36 1.85 -2.27
C PRO A 34 -5.99 2.11 -1.62
N SER A 35 -5.98 2.89 -0.56
CA SER A 35 -4.76 3.21 0.19
C SER A 35 -5.09 3.30 1.68
N ILE A 36 -4.34 2.57 2.49
CA ILE A 36 -4.43 2.65 3.95
C ILE A 36 -4.00 4.04 4.43
N ALA A 37 -3.01 4.63 3.75
CA ALA A 37 -2.49 5.94 4.12
C ALA A 37 -3.46 7.06 3.78
N ASP A 38 -4.08 7.05 2.60
CA ASP A 38 -4.88 8.17 2.11
C ASP A 38 -6.33 8.16 2.58
N HIS A 39 -6.91 6.95 2.79
CA HIS A 39 -8.35 6.79 3.05
C HIS A 39 -8.62 6.25 4.47
N PRO A 40 -9.20 7.07 5.37
CA PRO A 40 -9.57 6.64 6.72
C PRO A 40 -10.48 5.41 6.75
N GLU A 41 -11.41 5.33 5.80
CA GLU A 41 -12.36 4.22 5.68
C GLU A 41 -11.66 2.91 5.31
N VAL A 42 -10.63 2.98 4.47
CA VAL A 42 -9.81 1.82 4.09
C VAL A 42 -9.02 1.32 5.31
N MET A 43 -8.41 2.23 6.06
CA MET A 43 -7.70 1.89 7.30
C MET A 43 -8.64 1.23 8.32
N ALA A 44 -9.83 1.81 8.54
CA ALA A 44 -10.82 1.25 9.46
C ALA A 44 -11.25 -0.16 9.04
N LYS A 45 -11.49 -0.37 7.75
CA LYS A 45 -11.87 -1.68 7.21
C LYS A 45 -10.78 -2.73 7.40
N VAL A 46 -9.53 -2.35 7.22
CA VAL A 46 -8.38 -3.24 7.46
C VAL A 46 -8.29 -3.60 8.95
N ILE A 47 -8.44 -2.63 9.85
CA ILE A 47 -8.42 -2.88 11.29
C ILE A 47 -9.57 -3.81 11.70
N ASP A 48 -10.79 -3.59 11.19
CA ASP A 48 -11.94 -4.45 11.45
C ASP A 48 -11.66 -5.89 10.94
N ALA A 49 -11.09 -6.03 9.75
CA ALA A 49 -10.72 -7.33 9.20
C ALA A 49 -9.65 -8.07 10.02
N LEU A 50 -8.68 -7.33 10.59
CA LEU A 50 -7.64 -7.87 11.46
C LEU A 50 -8.17 -8.26 12.85
N ILE A 51 -9.26 -7.64 13.34
CA ILE A 51 -9.92 -8.07 14.58
C ILE A 51 -10.51 -9.47 14.40
N ASP A 52 -11.08 -9.76 13.23
CA ASP A 52 -11.69 -11.05 12.92
C ASP A 52 -10.65 -12.11 12.50
N ASN A 53 -9.49 -11.68 11.96
CA ASN A 53 -8.43 -12.54 11.44
C ASN A 53 -7.05 -12.14 12.00
N PRO A 54 -6.78 -12.38 13.28
CA PRO A 54 -5.57 -11.88 13.95
C PRO A 54 -4.25 -12.56 13.52
N GLU A 55 -4.34 -13.69 12.81
CA GLU A 55 -3.18 -14.43 12.29
C GLU A 55 -2.67 -13.92 10.94
N VAL A 56 -3.32 -12.94 10.33
CA VAL A 56 -2.94 -12.42 9.03
C VAL A 56 -1.57 -11.74 9.10
N SER A 57 -0.69 -12.17 8.19
CA SER A 57 0.67 -11.65 8.08
C SER A 57 0.85 -10.63 6.96
N ARG A 58 0.02 -10.70 5.90
CA ARG A 58 0.10 -9.79 4.75
C ARG A 58 -1.29 -9.46 4.24
N ILE A 59 -1.46 -8.24 3.69
CA ILE A 59 -2.72 -7.78 3.11
C ILE A 59 -2.49 -7.38 1.66
N ILE A 60 -3.38 -7.84 0.79
CA ILE A 60 -3.34 -7.57 -0.64
C ILE A 60 -4.68 -6.95 -1.04
N PHE A 61 -4.66 -5.69 -1.46
CA PHE A 61 -5.81 -5.09 -2.09
C PHE A 61 -5.82 -5.47 -3.56
N VAL A 62 -6.90 -6.09 -3.98
CA VAL A 62 -7.09 -6.54 -5.36
C VAL A 62 -7.91 -5.52 -6.12
N GLN A 63 -7.28 -4.85 -7.09
CA GLN A 63 -7.92 -3.95 -8.04
C GLN A 63 -7.42 -4.27 -9.45
N GLN A 64 -7.27 -3.31 -10.35
CA GLN A 64 -6.63 -3.51 -11.65
C GLN A 64 -5.13 -3.87 -11.50
N ARG A 65 -4.54 -3.47 -10.42
CA ARG A 65 -3.25 -3.91 -9.91
C ARG A 65 -3.39 -4.30 -8.43
N ASN A 66 -2.49 -5.12 -7.95
CA ASN A 66 -2.50 -5.54 -6.57
C ASN A 66 -1.61 -4.61 -5.72
N TYR A 67 -2.11 -4.22 -4.56
CA TYR A 67 -1.38 -3.43 -3.58
C TYR A 67 -1.06 -4.33 -2.39
N ASN A 68 0.20 -4.67 -2.24
CA ASN A 68 0.67 -5.65 -1.26
C ASN A 68 1.32 -4.93 -0.07
N TYR A 69 0.70 -5.06 1.10
CA TYR A 69 1.24 -4.56 2.36
C TYR A 69 2.03 -5.66 3.07
N SER A 70 3.27 -5.35 3.42
CA SER A 70 4.22 -6.29 4.05
C SER A 70 3.80 -6.68 5.47
N PHE A 71 4.43 -7.72 6.02
CA PHE A 71 4.26 -8.16 7.40
C PHE A 71 4.48 -7.02 8.40
N GLU A 72 5.51 -6.21 8.21
CA GLU A 72 5.84 -5.09 9.09
C GLU A 72 4.71 -4.06 9.14
N GLN A 73 4.17 -3.68 7.97
CA GLN A 73 3.06 -2.73 7.87
C GLN A 73 1.77 -3.30 8.47
N VAL A 74 1.48 -4.57 8.22
CA VAL A 74 0.29 -5.24 8.77
C VAL A 74 0.42 -5.40 10.28
N SER A 75 1.60 -5.71 10.81
CA SER A 75 1.83 -5.86 12.26
C SER A 75 1.52 -4.59 13.04
N ILE A 76 1.81 -3.41 12.46
CA ILE A 76 1.48 -2.10 13.04
C ILE A 76 -0.03 -1.92 13.19
N LEU A 77 -0.82 -2.31 12.18
CA LEU A 77 -2.29 -2.24 12.26
C LEU A 77 -2.88 -3.34 13.13
N ALA A 78 -2.24 -4.50 13.18
CA ALA A 78 -2.64 -5.58 14.07
C ALA A 78 -2.51 -5.19 15.56
N ASP A 79 -1.53 -4.35 15.91
CA ASP A 79 -1.44 -3.78 17.27
C ASP A 79 -2.66 -2.92 17.59
N ILE A 80 -3.09 -2.07 16.65
CA ILE A 80 -4.29 -1.24 16.81
C ILE A 80 -5.57 -2.11 16.88
N ALA A 81 -5.66 -3.13 16.05
CA ALA A 81 -6.79 -4.08 16.07
C ALA A 81 -6.87 -4.82 17.42
N ARG A 82 -5.73 -5.28 17.95
CA ARG A 82 -5.65 -5.91 19.29
C ARG A 82 -6.06 -4.94 20.39
N LEU A 83 -5.58 -3.70 20.35
CA LEU A 83 -5.97 -2.66 21.29
C LEU A 83 -7.48 -2.38 21.24
N TYR A 84 -8.04 -2.22 20.04
CA TYR A 84 -9.48 -2.00 19.88
C TYR A 84 -10.31 -3.16 20.44
N ASN A 85 -9.92 -4.39 20.12
CA ASN A 85 -10.58 -5.60 20.63
C ASN A 85 -10.47 -5.71 22.16
N PHE A 86 -9.30 -5.39 22.75
CA PHE A 86 -9.09 -5.35 24.18
C PHE A 86 -10.01 -4.34 24.86
N LEU A 87 -10.06 -3.10 24.35
CA LEU A 87 -10.89 -2.03 24.94
C LEU A 87 -12.40 -2.34 24.84
N THR A 88 -12.85 -2.90 23.73
CA THR A 88 -14.28 -3.14 23.50
C THR A 88 -14.78 -4.45 24.11
N LYS A 89 -14.06 -5.56 23.97
CA LYS A 89 -14.52 -6.89 24.41
C LYS A 89 -14.03 -7.29 25.79
N GLN A 90 -12.80 -6.97 26.16
CA GLN A 90 -12.24 -7.35 27.47
C GLN A 90 -12.50 -6.27 28.52
N GLU A 91 -12.08 -5.05 28.25
CA GLU A 91 -12.31 -3.92 29.17
C GLU A 91 -13.74 -3.41 29.16
N LYS A 92 -14.51 -3.67 28.09
CA LYS A 92 -15.91 -3.24 27.92
C LYS A 92 -16.11 -1.76 28.30
N ILE A 93 -15.23 -0.88 27.78
CA ILE A 93 -15.19 0.54 28.19
C ILE A 93 -16.49 1.31 27.91
N LEU A 94 -17.34 0.82 27.03
CA LEU A 94 -18.65 1.40 26.72
C LEU A 94 -19.78 0.81 27.57
N SER A 95 -19.52 -0.11 28.50
CA SER A 95 -20.60 -0.70 29.31
C SER A 95 -21.21 0.33 30.27
N ILE A 96 -22.52 0.33 30.38
CA ILE A 96 -23.28 1.25 31.23
C ILE A 96 -22.84 1.11 32.69
N GLU A 97 -22.62 -0.13 33.15
CA GLU A 97 -22.17 -0.44 34.52
C GLU A 97 -20.86 0.27 34.84
N ARG A 98 -19.91 0.27 33.93
CA ARG A 98 -18.60 0.90 34.11
C ARG A 98 -18.68 2.43 34.04
N LEU A 99 -19.45 2.96 33.10
CA LEU A 99 -19.59 4.40 32.88
C LEU A 99 -20.35 5.09 34.01
N SER A 100 -21.36 4.42 34.61
CA SER A 100 -22.16 4.98 35.72
C SER A 100 -21.32 5.36 36.95
N ILE A 101 -20.17 4.70 37.14
CA ILE A 101 -19.28 4.95 38.26
C ILE A 101 -18.30 6.11 37.93
N MET A 102 -18.12 6.45 36.65
CA MET A 102 -17.02 7.31 36.21
C MET A 102 -17.44 8.72 35.80
N ALA A 103 -18.63 8.89 35.22
CA ALA A 103 -19.08 10.20 34.70
C ALA A 103 -20.57 10.21 34.39
N ASN A 104 -21.06 11.30 33.79
CA ASN A 104 -22.32 11.29 33.09
C ASN A 104 -22.29 10.27 31.95
N VAL A 105 -23.10 9.21 32.06
CA VAL A 105 -23.07 8.05 31.17
C VAL A 105 -23.20 8.43 29.70
N GLY A 106 -24.13 9.32 29.36
CA GLY A 106 -24.38 9.73 27.98
C GLY A 106 -23.18 10.47 27.38
N PHE A 107 -22.59 11.37 28.13
CA PHE A 107 -21.41 12.13 27.70
C PHE A 107 -20.18 11.23 27.55
N ALA A 108 -19.86 10.42 28.55
CA ALA A 108 -18.71 9.53 28.51
C ALA A 108 -18.83 8.47 27.41
N HIS A 109 -20.05 7.93 27.19
CA HIS A 109 -20.30 6.99 26.10
C HIS A 109 -20.06 7.65 24.72
N GLY A 110 -20.58 8.86 24.49
CA GLY A 110 -20.37 9.57 23.23
C GLY A 110 -18.90 9.86 22.97
N GLU A 111 -18.18 10.33 24.01
CA GLU A 111 -16.76 10.63 23.90
C GLU A 111 -15.88 9.38 23.63
N LEU A 112 -16.11 8.30 24.34
CA LEU A 112 -15.37 7.05 24.14
C LEU A 112 -15.72 6.41 22.79
N SER A 113 -16.96 6.49 22.36
CA SER A 113 -17.39 6.02 21.02
C SER A 113 -16.67 6.78 19.92
N TYR A 114 -16.53 8.09 20.07
CA TYR A 114 -15.75 8.93 19.13
C TYR A 114 -14.27 8.58 19.14
N LEU A 115 -13.67 8.36 20.31
CA LEU A 115 -12.26 7.94 20.41
C LEU A 115 -12.03 6.56 19.79
N LEU A 116 -12.94 5.62 19.98
CA LEU A 116 -12.88 4.31 19.32
C LEU A 116 -13.09 4.39 17.80
N PHE A 117 -13.93 5.31 17.34
CA PHE A 117 -14.08 5.60 15.91
C PHE A 117 -12.77 6.13 15.33
N LEU A 118 -12.15 7.13 15.99
CA LEU A 118 -10.84 7.65 15.59
C LEU A 118 -9.76 6.57 15.64
N LEU A 119 -9.75 5.71 16.64
CA LEU A 119 -8.75 4.63 16.77
C LEU A 119 -8.70 3.74 15.52
N ARG A 120 -9.82 3.56 14.83
CA ARG A 120 -9.87 2.78 13.58
C ARG A 120 -9.52 3.58 12.33
N GLN A 121 -9.88 4.86 12.29
CA GLN A 121 -9.70 5.68 11.09
C GLN A 121 -8.43 6.52 11.10
N ASP A 122 -8.06 7.01 12.28
CA ASP A 122 -6.92 7.89 12.51
C ASP A 122 -6.37 7.69 13.92
N PRO A 123 -5.60 6.62 14.17
CA PRO A 123 -5.04 6.34 15.49
C PRO A 123 -4.18 7.47 16.06
N VAL A 124 -3.50 8.25 15.20
CA VAL A 124 -2.67 9.40 15.62
C VAL A 124 -3.56 10.53 16.15
N ALA A 125 -4.65 10.84 15.43
CA ALA A 125 -5.64 11.79 15.92
C ALA A 125 -6.31 11.33 17.22
N CYS A 126 -6.57 10.02 17.37
CA CYS A 126 -7.07 9.44 18.62
C CYS A 126 -6.10 9.72 19.76
N TYR A 127 -4.81 9.47 19.58
CA TYR A 127 -3.77 9.72 20.58
C TYR A 127 -3.70 11.19 21.00
N LEU A 128 -3.69 12.11 20.04
CA LEU A 128 -3.66 13.55 20.31
C LEU A 128 -4.93 14.04 21.02
N ASN A 129 -6.09 13.51 20.63
CA ASN A 129 -7.35 13.82 21.33
C ASN A 129 -7.34 13.32 22.78
N LEU A 130 -6.83 12.10 23.03
CA LEU A 130 -6.65 11.60 24.39
C LEU A 130 -5.73 12.51 25.20
N LYS A 131 -4.57 12.89 24.67
CA LYS A 131 -3.59 13.79 25.33
C LYS A 131 -4.24 15.13 25.70
N ARG A 132 -4.96 15.74 24.77
CA ARG A 132 -5.66 17.02 24.98
C ARG A 132 -6.78 16.91 26.02
N LYS A 133 -7.65 15.89 25.92
CA LYS A 133 -8.78 15.71 26.85
C LYS A 133 -8.31 15.44 28.27
N ILE A 134 -7.30 14.59 28.46
CA ILE A 134 -6.69 14.36 29.77
C ILE A 134 -6.18 15.67 30.37
N GLY A 135 -5.50 16.51 29.57
CA GLY A 135 -5.04 17.83 30.00
C GLY A 135 -6.18 18.74 30.46
N THR A 136 -7.26 18.83 29.65
CA THR A 136 -8.45 19.63 29.96
C THR A 136 -9.07 19.18 31.30
N TYR A 137 -9.34 17.88 31.46
CA TYR A 137 -9.96 17.38 32.70
C TYR A 137 -9.07 17.53 33.93
N LYS A 138 -7.77 17.41 33.82
CA LYS A 138 -6.84 17.69 34.89
C LYS A 138 -6.86 19.14 35.33
N ASN A 139 -6.94 20.06 34.38
CA ASN A 139 -7.08 21.50 34.65
C ASN A 139 -8.43 21.81 35.32
N GLU A 140 -9.52 21.21 34.85
CA GLU A 140 -10.85 21.34 35.47
C GLU A 140 -10.84 20.87 36.94
N MET A 141 -10.19 19.74 37.24
CA MET A 141 -10.06 19.25 38.61
C MET A 141 -9.29 20.21 39.53
N THR A 142 -8.38 21.01 38.97
CA THR A 142 -7.58 21.97 39.74
C THR A 142 -8.21 23.35 39.90
N SER A 143 -9.21 23.70 39.03
CA SER A 143 -9.88 25.01 39.04
C SER A 143 -10.82 25.23 40.26
N GLY A 144 -11.20 24.18 40.96
CA GLY A 144 -12.02 24.27 42.18
C GLY A 144 -13.53 24.44 41.95
N ASP A 145 -13.99 24.49 40.73
CA ASP A 145 -15.40 24.74 40.36
C ASP A 145 -16.27 23.49 40.40
N ILE A 146 -15.72 22.31 40.74
CA ILE A 146 -16.43 21.01 40.65
C ILE A 146 -16.85 20.57 42.06
N ILE A 147 -18.07 20.00 42.16
CA ILE A 147 -18.62 19.43 43.36
C ILE A 147 -17.75 18.22 43.80
N PRO A 148 -17.40 18.06 45.12
CA PRO A 148 -16.49 16.99 45.56
C PRO A 148 -16.88 15.56 45.12
N ALA A 149 -18.19 15.26 45.04
CA ALA A 149 -18.68 13.97 44.58
C ALA A 149 -18.37 13.70 43.08
N ASP A 150 -18.36 14.75 42.28
CA ASP A 150 -18.09 14.66 40.84
C ASP A 150 -16.57 14.63 40.53
N ILE A 151 -15.75 15.18 41.44
CA ILE A 151 -14.27 15.10 41.36
C ILE A 151 -13.82 13.63 41.38
N HIS A 152 -14.38 12.81 42.23
CA HIS A 152 -14.01 11.40 42.33
C HIS A 152 -14.40 10.63 41.03
N ARG A 153 -15.57 10.91 40.50
CA ARG A 153 -16.03 10.31 39.22
C ARG A 153 -15.14 10.75 38.06
N LEU A 154 -14.84 12.03 37.98
CA LEU A 154 -13.94 12.59 36.96
C LEU A 154 -12.54 12.01 37.05
N HIS A 155 -12.02 11.82 38.28
CA HIS A 155 -10.72 11.19 38.51
C HIS A 155 -10.69 9.74 37.97
N ASN A 156 -11.72 8.94 38.21
CA ASN A 156 -11.83 7.59 37.66
C ASN A 156 -11.91 7.60 36.12
N TYR A 157 -12.63 8.57 35.54
CA TYR A 157 -12.70 8.73 34.09
C TYR A 157 -11.38 9.12 33.47
N VAL A 158 -10.67 10.08 34.05
CA VAL A 158 -9.32 10.48 33.61
C VAL A 158 -8.36 9.28 33.67
N ARG A 159 -8.42 8.48 34.72
CA ARG A 159 -7.61 7.26 34.85
C ARG A 159 -7.89 6.24 33.76
N LEU A 160 -9.15 6.12 33.31
CA LEU A 160 -9.49 5.29 32.15
C LEU A 160 -8.88 5.83 30.87
N LEU A 161 -8.98 7.14 30.62
CA LEU A 161 -8.38 7.80 29.45
C LEU A 161 -6.85 7.68 29.46
N GLU A 162 -6.22 7.82 30.63
CA GLU A 162 -4.78 7.62 30.78
C GLU A 162 -4.36 6.19 30.45
N LYS A 163 -5.12 5.19 30.93
CA LYS A 163 -4.89 3.79 30.60
C LYS A 163 -5.00 3.57 29.08
N PHE A 164 -6.05 4.12 28.45
CA PHE A 164 -6.22 4.05 27.00
C PHE A 164 -5.03 4.69 26.27
N LYS A 165 -4.65 5.92 26.66
CA LYS A 165 -3.50 6.63 26.10
C LYS A 165 -2.22 5.81 26.21
N THR A 166 -1.91 5.27 27.39
CA THR A 166 -0.69 4.48 27.63
C THR A 166 -0.66 3.19 26.80
N LEU A 167 -1.80 2.52 26.64
CA LEU A 167 -1.90 1.35 25.77
C LEU A 167 -1.65 1.70 24.30
N LEU A 168 -2.17 2.84 23.84
CA LEU A 168 -1.96 3.32 22.48
C LEU A 168 -0.51 3.78 22.25
N GLU A 169 0.12 4.45 23.23
CA GLU A 169 1.54 4.80 23.22
C GLU A 169 2.46 3.59 23.06
N ASN A 170 2.06 2.46 23.61
CA ASN A 170 2.83 1.23 23.53
C ASN A 170 2.71 0.50 22.20
N THR A 171 1.83 0.93 21.28
CA THR A 171 1.74 0.37 19.94
C THR A 171 2.94 0.76 19.07
N ASN A 172 3.31 -0.11 18.14
CA ASN A 172 4.40 0.17 17.20
C ASN A 172 4.12 1.41 16.36
N LEU A 173 2.85 1.71 16.05
CA LEU A 173 2.48 2.92 15.31
C LEU A 173 2.97 4.19 16.01
N ILE A 174 2.56 4.40 17.27
CA ILE A 174 2.90 5.62 18.02
C ILE A 174 4.38 5.68 18.35
N ARG A 175 5.02 4.54 18.65
CA ARG A 175 6.47 4.49 18.89
C ARG A 175 7.28 4.93 17.67
N ASN A 176 6.89 4.48 16.47
CA ASN A 176 7.62 4.81 15.24
C ASN A 176 7.52 6.28 14.83
N ILE A 177 6.50 7.00 15.35
CA ILE A 177 6.26 8.41 15.00
C ILE A 177 6.45 9.36 16.21
N SER A 178 7.02 8.86 17.31
CA SER A 178 7.16 9.63 18.58
C SER A 178 7.70 11.04 18.36
N ASP A 179 8.68 11.20 17.48
CA ASP A 179 9.38 12.47 17.23
C ASP A 179 8.56 13.45 16.35
N THR A 180 7.59 12.95 15.62
CA THR A 180 6.79 13.75 14.66
C THR A 180 5.32 13.89 15.07
N VAL A 181 4.88 13.19 16.11
CA VAL A 181 3.46 13.14 16.50
C VAL A 181 2.90 14.50 16.92
N ASP A 182 3.71 15.35 17.54
CA ASP A 182 3.28 16.68 18.02
C ASP A 182 3.11 17.69 16.87
N THR A 183 3.68 17.42 15.69
CA THR A 183 3.51 18.23 14.47
C THR A 183 2.30 17.81 13.63
N TYR A 184 1.64 16.71 14.01
CA TYR A 184 0.51 16.17 13.26
C TYR A 184 -0.72 17.06 13.36
N SER A 185 -1.26 17.45 12.19
CA SER A 185 -2.56 18.13 12.08
C SER A 185 -3.65 17.10 11.79
N ILE A 186 -4.74 17.15 12.57
CA ILE A 186 -5.87 16.21 12.39
C ILE A 186 -6.42 16.34 10.96
N GLY A 187 -6.47 15.23 10.25
CA GLY A 187 -6.90 15.16 8.84
C GLY A 187 -5.75 15.22 7.82
N ASP A 188 -4.54 15.63 8.21
CA ASP A 188 -3.36 15.47 7.39
C ASP A 188 -2.83 14.02 7.51
N ARG A 189 -2.92 13.25 6.43
CA ARG A 189 -2.51 11.85 6.43
C ARG A 189 -1.08 11.62 5.93
N ALA A 190 -0.28 12.68 5.81
CA ALA A 190 1.11 12.57 5.31
C ALA A 190 1.97 11.62 6.15
N ILE A 191 1.74 11.58 7.48
CA ILE A 191 2.45 10.68 8.40
C ILE A 191 2.23 9.21 8.07
N TYR A 192 1.03 8.83 7.61
CA TYR A 192 0.72 7.46 7.23
C TYR A 192 1.36 7.05 5.89
N LYS A 193 1.64 8.01 5.00
CA LYS A 193 2.31 7.75 3.71
C LYS A 193 3.75 7.29 3.88
N SER A 194 4.40 7.66 4.96
CA SER A 194 5.75 7.18 5.28
C SER A 194 5.75 5.73 5.79
N ILE A 195 4.65 5.31 6.43
CA ILE A 195 4.53 3.99 7.07
C ILE A 195 3.87 2.97 6.14
N PHE A 196 2.73 3.34 5.53
CA PHE A 196 1.90 2.42 4.73
C PHE A 196 2.06 2.69 3.24
N ARG A 197 3.20 2.26 2.69
CA ARG A 197 3.46 2.30 1.25
C ARG A 197 3.45 0.88 0.71
N PRO A 198 2.40 0.47 -0.03
CA PRO A 198 2.31 -0.88 -0.56
C PRO A 198 3.30 -1.11 -1.70
N ASP A 199 3.77 -2.34 -1.85
CA ASP A 199 4.35 -2.80 -3.09
C ASP A 199 3.23 -2.94 -4.13
N VAL A 200 3.45 -2.42 -5.33
CA VAL A 200 2.47 -2.47 -6.42
C VAL A 200 2.84 -3.60 -7.38
N LEU A 201 1.87 -4.47 -7.63
CA LEU A 201 2.00 -5.55 -8.60
C LEU A 201 0.89 -5.41 -9.65
N PRO A 202 1.19 -4.95 -10.86
CA PRO A 202 0.24 -4.95 -11.96
C PRO A 202 -0.21 -6.37 -12.28
N ASN A 203 -1.50 -6.58 -12.51
CA ASN A 203 -2.07 -7.91 -12.78
C ASN A 203 -1.58 -8.53 -14.10
N PHE A 204 -0.97 -7.74 -14.96
CA PHE A 204 -0.46 -8.16 -16.28
C PHE A 204 1.07 -8.38 -16.30
N THR A 205 1.79 -8.22 -15.18
CA THR A 205 3.23 -8.45 -15.13
C THR A 205 3.58 -9.68 -14.29
N PHE A 206 4.70 -10.32 -14.65
CA PHE A 206 5.31 -11.41 -13.87
C PHE A 206 6.44 -10.90 -12.99
N THR A 207 6.40 -9.61 -12.62
CA THR A 207 7.43 -8.98 -11.79
C THR A 207 6.77 -8.14 -10.70
N ARG A 208 7.35 -8.18 -9.51
CA ARG A 208 6.99 -7.32 -8.39
C ARG A 208 7.98 -6.18 -8.29
N LEU A 209 7.48 -4.96 -8.19
CA LEU A 209 8.30 -3.78 -7.95
C LEU A 209 8.23 -3.41 -6.47
N ILE A 210 9.40 -3.30 -5.82
CA ILE A 210 9.49 -2.77 -4.46
C ILE A 210 9.47 -1.24 -4.56
N ALA A 211 8.35 -0.64 -4.14
CA ALA A 211 8.16 0.81 -4.21
C ALA A 211 8.89 1.57 -3.09
N GLN A 212 9.18 0.90 -1.97
CA GLN A 212 9.90 1.51 -0.86
C GLN A 212 11.38 1.70 -1.20
N LEU A 213 11.83 2.93 -0.98
CA LEU A 213 13.27 3.21 -0.97
C LEU A 213 13.89 2.57 0.27
N PRO A 214 15.14 2.08 0.18
CA PRO A 214 15.85 1.56 1.34
C PRO A 214 15.95 2.63 2.45
N GLU A 215 15.69 2.25 3.69
CA GLU A 215 15.88 3.14 4.83
C GLU A 215 17.33 3.61 4.93
N LYS A 216 17.52 4.89 5.28
CA LYS A 216 18.85 5.53 5.43
C LYS A 216 19.76 5.38 4.21
N ALA A 217 19.18 5.35 3.02
CA ALA A 217 19.94 5.32 1.79
C ALA A 217 20.21 6.75 1.30
N GLU A 218 21.45 7.02 0.95
CA GLU A 218 21.88 8.28 0.34
C GLU A 218 21.75 8.22 -1.17
N LEU A 219 21.34 9.32 -1.78
CA LEU A 219 21.31 9.48 -3.23
C LEU A 219 22.76 9.62 -3.74
N VAL A 220 23.17 8.70 -4.62
CA VAL A 220 24.49 8.72 -5.24
C VAL A 220 24.43 9.33 -6.63
N ASP A 221 23.47 8.91 -7.45
CA ASP A 221 23.28 9.38 -8.83
C ASP A 221 21.83 9.25 -9.25
N GLN A 222 21.42 10.07 -10.21
CA GLN A 222 20.12 9.99 -10.85
C GLN A 222 20.25 10.32 -12.32
N TYR A 223 19.69 9.48 -13.19
CA TYR A 223 19.73 9.69 -14.62
C TYR A 223 18.50 9.11 -15.31
N GLU A 224 18.35 9.38 -16.59
CA GLU A 224 17.19 9.00 -17.38
C GLU A 224 17.60 8.03 -18.50
N ILE A 225 16.79 6.99 -18.67
CA ILE A 225 16.81 6.09 -19.82
C ILE A 225 15.72 6.57 -20.79
N LYS A 226 16.06 6.70 -22.07
CA LYS A 226 15.08 7.04 -23.11
C LYS A 226 14.54 5.75 -23.73
N ASP A 227 13.23 5.59 -23.70
CA ASP A 227 12.49 4.54 -24.42
C ASP A 227 11.60 5.22 -25.46
N GLU A 228 12.18 5.48 -26.63
CA GLU A 228 11.58 6.25 -27.75
C GLU A 228 11.07 7.64 -27.30
N GLU A 229 9.77 7.76 -26.92
CA GLU A 229 9.16 9.01 -26.44
C GLU A 229 9.02 9.07 -24.90
N ASP A 230 9.23 7.95 -24.20
CA ASP A 230 9.15 7.88 -22.74
C ASP A 230 10.51 8.02 -22.09
N THR A 231 10.49 8.59 -20.91
CA THR A 231 11.68 8.78 -20.07
C THR A 231 11.51 7.99 -18.79
N ILE A 232 12.44 7.11 -18.49
CA ILE A 232 12.45 6.26 -17.30
C ILE A 232 13.55 6.74 -16.37
N THR A 233 13.20 7.13 -15.17
CA THR A 233 14.17 7.61 -14.18
C THR A 233 14.82 6.45 -13.44
N VAL A 234 16.13 6.42 -13.43
CA VAL A 234 16.96 5.52 -12.62
C VAL A 234 17.58 6.32 -11.48
N THR A 235 17.49 5.78 -10.29
CA THR A 235 18.07 6.37 -9.07
C THR A 235 19.02 5.37 -8.43
N ILE A 236 20.29 5.76 -8.29
CA ILE A 236 21.31 4.96 -7.61
C ILE A 236 21.42 5.42 -6.16
N LEU A 237 21.25 4.49 -5.23
CA LEU A 237 21.27 4.76 -3.81
C LEU A 237 22.37 3.93 -3.12
N LYS A 238 22.88 4.41 -2.01
CA LYS A 238 23.87 3.73 -1.17
C LYS A 238 23.42 3.69 0.27
N ARG A 239 23.45 2.52 0.90
CA ARG A 239 23.32 2.37 2.36
C ARG A 239 24.69 2.38 3.02
N GLU A 240 24.76 2.94 4.21
CA GLU A 240 26.01 3.11 4.98
C GLU A 240 26.73 1.78 5.27
N ASN A 241 25.98 0.69 5.45
CA ASN A 241 26.50 -0.64 5.81
C ASN A 241 26.40 -1.69 4.68
N ASP A 242 26.04 -1.27 3.46
CA ASP A 242 25.87 -2.20 2.35
C ASP A 242 27.06 -2.09 1.36
N SER A 243 27.61 -3.22 0.95
CA SER A 243 28.71 -3.26 -0.02
C SER A 243 28.22 -2.93 -1.44
N LYS A 244 26.93 -3.17 -1.73
CA LYS A 244 26.32 -2.98 -3.04
C LYS A 244 25.51 -1.70 -3.09
N HIS A 245 25.42 -1.10 -4.28
CA HIS A 245 24.48 -0.02 -4.55
C HIS A 245 23.09 -0.57 -4.82
N PHE A 246 22.10 0.29 -4.66
CA PHE A 246 20.70 -0.02 -4.96
C PHE A 246 20.29 0.71 -6.24
N TYR A 247 19.92 -0.04 -7.27
CA TYR A 247 19.45 0.45 -8.56
C TYR A 247 17.94 0.51 -8.55
N HIS A 248 17.40 1.68 -8.31
CA HIS A 248 15.96 1.91 -8.23
C HIS A 248 15.42 2.44 -9.55
N ILE A 249 14.47 1.73 -10.15
CA ILE A 249 13.83 2.11 -11.40
C ILE A 249 12.31 2.08 -11.24
N ILE A 250 11.62 3.03 -11.85
CA ILE A 250 10.16 3.06 -11.94
C ILE A 250 9.75 2.97 -13.41
N PRO A 251 9.40 1.77 -13.88
CA PRO A 251 8.93 1.58 -15.25
C PRO A 251 7.59 2.28 -15.52
N PRO A 252 7.27 2.66 -16.78
CA PRO A 252 6.06 3.40 -17.13
C PRO A 252 4.77 2.74 -16.67
N GLU A 253 4.71 1.41 -16.68
CA GLU A 253 3.55 0.64 -16.27
C GLU A 253 3.14 0.82 -14.80
N TYR A 254 4.05 1.29 -13.96
CA TYR A 254 3.76 1.51 -12.52
C TYR A 254 3.21 2.92 -12.22
N SER A 255 3.31 3.85 -13.18
CA SER A 255 2.78 5.22 -13.06
C SER A 255 1.48 5.45 -13.83
N LEU A 256 0.94 4.40 -14.46
CA LEU A 256 -0.31 4.48 -15.22
C LEU A 256 -1.53 4.71 -14.32
N LYS A 257 -2.55 5.37 -14.88
CA LYS A 257 -3.88 5.51 -14.25
C LYS A 257 -4.60 4.15 -14.21
N GLU A 258 -5.51 3.98 -13.26
CA GLU A 258 -6.30 2.72 -13.13
C GLU A 258 -7.09 2.37 -14.40
N GLU A 259 -7.59 3.37 -15.10
CA GLU A 259 -8.28 3.21 -16.40
C GLU A 259 -7.37 2.56 -17.46
N HIS A 260 -6.10 2.98 -17.50
CA HIS A 260 -5.11 2.41 -18.40
C HIS A 260 -4.75 0.97 -18.04
N HIS A 261 -4.64 0.65 -16.73
CA HIS A 261 -4.46 -0.72 -16.27
C HIS A 261 -5.62 -1.62 -16.66
N MET A 262 -6.86 -1.12 -16.58
CA MET A 262 -8.04 -1.86 -17.02
C MET A 262 -7.96 -2.20 -18.53
N LEU A 263 -7.59 -1.22 -19.35
CA LEU A 263 -7.44 -1.44 -20.81
C LEU A 263 -6.33 -2.45 -21.11
N LEU A 264 -5.18 -2.35 -20.42
CA LEU A 264 -4.07 -3.30 -20.59
C LEU A 264 -4.47 -4.72 -20.20
N ASN A 265 -5.21 -4.89 -19.10
CA ASN A 265 -5.70 -6.20 -18.69
C ASN A 265 -6.65 -6.81 -19.74
N LEU A 266 -7.60 -6.01 -20.23
CA LEU A 266 -8.53 -6.46 -21.29
C LEU A 266 -7.78 -6.78 -22.59
N GLY A 267 -6.87 -5.90 -23.01
CA GLY A 267 -6.05 -6.10 -24.20
C GLY A 267 -5.19 -7.35 -24.10
N ARG A 268 -4.56 -7.60 -22.94
CA ARG A 268 -3.79 -8.81 -22.70
C ARG A 268 -4.65 -10.08 -22.81
N ASP A 269 -5.83 -10.08 -22.19
CA ASP A 269 -6.70 -11.27 -22.22
C ASP A 269 -7.12 -11.62 -23.65
N VAL A 270 -7.36 -10.61 -24.50
CA VAL A 270 -7.65 -10.82 -25.92
C VAL A 270 -6.41 -11.32 -26.69
N MET A 271 -5.25 -10.69 -26.47
CA MET A 271 -4.00 -11.07 -27.16
C MET A 271 -3.54 -12.48 -26.77
N LEU A 272 -3.70 -12.91 -25.53
CA LEU A 272 -3.36 -14.26 -25.07
C LEU A 272 -4.22 -15.36 -25.72
N GLN A 273 -5.48 -15.04 -26.07
CA GLN A 273 -6.35 -15.96 -26.80
C GLN A 273 -5.93 -16.13 -28.28
N HIS A 274 -5.21 -15.16 -28.83
CA HIS A 274 -4.80 -15.10 -30.22
C HIS A 274 -3.27 -15.24 -30.39
N GLN A 275 -2.61 -16.04 -29.55
CA GLN A 275 -1.17 -16.24 -29.67
C GLN A 275 -0.78 -16.81 -31.05
N PRO A 276 0.23 -16.24 -31.71
CA PRO A 276 0.71 -16.74 -32.98
C PRO A 276 1.28 -18.14 -32.85
N LYS A 277 1.08 -18.97 -33.83
CA LYS A 277 1.65 -20.33 -33.87
C LYS A 277 3.16 -20.24 -34.06
N ALA A 278 3.90 -21.11 -33.34
CA ALA A 278 5.38 -21.13 -33.32
C ALA A 278 6.08 -21.14 -34.71
N LYS A 279 5.35 -21.43 -35.80
CA LYS A 279 5.89 -21.43 -37.17
C LYS A 279 6.05 -20.02 -37.78
N GLU A 280 5.51 -18.99 -37.14
CA GLU A 280 5.53 -17.60 -37.67
C GLU A 280 6.73 -16.80 -37.17
N PHE A 281 7.58 -17.39 -36.29
CA PHE A 281 8.71 -16.74 -35.62
C PHE A 281 10.02 -16.67 -36.45
N THR A 282 9.94 -16.45 -37.76
CA THR A 282 11.14 -16.39 -38.61
C THR A 282 11.92 -15.05 -38.52
N GLU A 283 11.23 -13.96 -38.16
CA GLU A 283 11.85 -12.62 -38.10
C GLU A 283 11.28 -11.85 -36.86
N PRO A 284 11.98 -11.79 -35.72
CA PRO A 284 11.46 -11.22 -34.47
C PRO A 284 11.00 -9.76 -34.59
N ASP A 285 11.73 -8.93 -35.34
CA ASP A 285 11.41 -7.49 -35.46
C ASP A 285 10.12 -7.24 -36.26
N LYS A 286 9.88 -8.04 -37.30
CA LYS A 286 8.64 -7.93 -38.08
C LYS A 286 7.43 -8.35 -37.24
N ILE A 287 7.60 -9.40 -36.44
CA ILE A 287 6.53 -9.89 -35.55
C ILE A 287 6.20 -8.82 -34.52
N ARG A 288 7.21 -8.21 -33.89
CA ARG A 288 7.00 -7.17 -32.91
C ARG A 288 6.22 -5.98 -33.48
N ASN A 289 6.54 -5.54 -34.70
CA ASN A 289 5.82 -4.47 -35.38
C ASN A 289 4.36 -4.83 -35.71
N ILE A 290 4.10 -6.07 -36.14
CA ILE A 290 2.74 -6.55 -36.38
C ILE A 290 1.93 -6.54 -35.11
N PHE A 291 2.48 -7.09 -34.01
CA PHE A 291 1.80 -7.13 -32.72
C PHE A 291 1.61 -5.75 -32.11
N PHE A 292 2.54 -4.83 -32.32
CA PHE A 292 2.37 -3.45 -31.93
C PHE A 292 1.17 -2.78 -32.60
N ASN A 293 1.01 -2.97 -33.92
CA ASN A 293 -0.13 -2.44 -34.65
C ASN A 293 -1.44 -3.10 -34.18
N VAL A 294 -1.45 -4.42 -33.97
CA VAL A 294 -2.62 -5.13 -33.44
C VAL A 294 -2.98 -4.65 -32.03
N ALA A 295 -1.97 -4.49 -31.15
CA ALA A 295 -2.18 -3.99 -29.80
C ALA A 295 -2.73 -2.56 -29.79
N ARG A 296 -2.19 -1.68 -30.64
CA ARG A 296 -2.65 -0.31 -30.80
C ARG A 296 -4.11 -0.25 -31.25
N ASP A 297 -4.46 -1.00 -32.28
CA ASP A 297 -5.80 -1.00 -32.84
C ASP A 297 -6.82 -1.61 -31.86
N LEU A 298 -6.45 -2.71 -31.19
CA LEU A 298 -7.21 -3.33 -30.12
C LEU A 298 -7.48 -2.37 -28.95
N LEU A 299 -6.44 -1.69 -28.46
CA LEU A 299 -6.58 -0.74 -27.35
C LEU A 299 -7.43 0.47 -27.73
N ASN A 300 -7.35 0.91 -28.98
CA ASN A 300 -8.20 1.98 -29.50
C ASN A 300 -9.69 1.56 -29.50
N GLU A 301 -10.01 0.36 -30.00
CA GLU A 301 -11.37 -0.18 -29.99
C GLU A 301 -11.90 -0.37 -28.57
N LEU A 302 -11.08 -0.93 -27.68
CA LEU A 302 -11.45 -1.12 -26.26
C LEU A 302 -11.69 0.22 -25.57
N SER A 303 -10.85 1.23 -25.80
CA SER A 303 -11.02 2.56 -25.22
C SER A 303 -12.34 3.21 -25.66
N GLN A 304 -12.65 3.14 -26.96
CA GLN A 304 -13.91 3.66 -27.51
C GLN A 304 -15.13 2.93 -26.93
N SER A 305 -15.07 1.59 -26.83
CA SER A 305 -16.15 0.77 -26.27
C SER A 305 -16.43 1.08 -24.80
N LYS A 306 -15.42 1.56 -24.06
CA LYS A 306 -15.52 1.97 -22.67
C LYS A 306 -15.78 3.46 -22.47
N GLY A 307 -15.92 4.23 -23.57
CA GLY A 307 -16.12 5.68 -23.50
C GLY A 307 -14.90 6.45 -23.00
N MET A 308 -13.71 5.87 -23.12
CA MET A 308 -12.45 6.49 -22.68
C MET A 308 -11.80 7.23 -23.85
N SER A 309 -11.34 8.45 -23.61
CA SER A 309 -10.57 9.22 -24.58
C SER A 309 -9.08 9.09 -24.29
N LEU A 310 -8.34 8.42 -25.15
CA LEU A 310 -6.89 8.35 -25.11
C LEU A 310 -6.28 9.34 -26.09
N SER A 311 -5.25 10.04 -25.70
CA SER A 311 -4.40 10.75 -26.65
C SER A 311 -3.60 9.74 -27.48
N TYR A 312 -3.19 10.14 -28.67
CA TYR A 312 -2.39 9.27 -29.54
C TYR A 312 -1.09 8.80 -28.87
N LYS A 313 -0.47 9.68 -28.09
CA LYS A 313 0.74 9.34 -27.31
C LYS A 313 0.47 8.28 -26.24
N GLU A 314 -0.62 8.43 -25.46
CA GLU A 314 -1.02 7.43 -24.46
C GLU A 314 -1.32 6.09 -25.09
N LEU A 315 -2.03 6.08 -26.24
CA LEU A 315 -2.34 4.86 -26.99
C LEU A 315 -1.08 4.12 -27.44
N LEU A 316 -0.09 4.83 -28.02
CA LEU A 316 1.18 4.23 -28.43
C LEU A 316 1.96 3.66 -27.24
N ASN A 317 2.00 4.40 -26.13
CA ASN A 317 2.67 3.95 -24.91
C ASN A 317 2.02 2.68 -24.36
N LEU A 318 0.70 2.65 -24.21
CA LEU A 318 -0.03 1.46 -23.78
C LEU A 318 0.18 0.27 -24.72
N ALA A 319 0.22 0.49 -26.02
CA ALA A 319 0.49 -0.57 -26.98
C ALA A 319 1.90 -1.16 -26.81
N ARG A 320 2.93 -0.33 -26.57
CA ARG A 320 4.29 -0.80 -26.28
C ARG A 320 4.33 -1.64 -25.00
N ILE A 321 3.74 -1.15 -23.94
CA ILE A 321 3.64 -1.88 -22.67
C ILE A 321 2.95 -3.24 -22.89
N LEU A 322 1.85 -3.28 -23.61
CA LEU A 322 1.11 -4.50 -23.90
C LEU A 322 1.95 -5.52 -24.67
N VAL A 323 2.65 -5.08 -25.72
CA VAL A 323 3.54 -5.93 -26.52
C VAL A 323 4.71 -6.45 -25.67
N ARG A 324 5.36 -5.57 -24.89
CA ARG A 324 6.46 -5.94 -23.98
C ARG A 324 6.05 -7.01 -22.98
N GLN A 325 4.82 -6.94 -22.47
CA GLN A 325 4.29 -7.88 -21.48
C GLN A 325 3.70 -9.16 -22.08
N THR A 326 3.37 -9.21 -23.36
CA THR A 326 2.75 -10.38 -24.00
C THR A 326 3.72 -11.19 -24.84
N ILE A 327 4.62 -10.55 -25.55
CA ILE A 327 5.55 -11.19 -26.51
C ILE A 327 7.02 -10.91 -26.13
N GLY A 328 7.25 -9.82 -25.40
CA GLY A 328 8.59 -9.41 -25.00
C GLY A 328 9.05 -10.06 -23.67
N PHE A 329 10.18 -9.58 -23.16
CA PHE A 329 10.79 -10.04 -21.91
C PHE A 329 10.34 -9.22 -20.70
N GLY A 330 9.21 -8.50 -20.78
CA GLY A 330 8.69 -7.69 -19.69
C GLY A 330 9.67 -6.60 -19.23
N LEU A 331 9.82 -6.44 -17.91
CA LEU A 331 10.71 -5.41 -17.34
C LEU A 331 12.21 -5.64 -17.63
N ILE A 332 12.63 -6.83 -18.04
CA ILE A 332 14.00 -7.09 -18.45
C ILE A 332 14.35 -6.24 -19.68
N GLU A 333 13.40 -6.01 -20.60
CA GLU A 333 13.63 -5.12 -21.74
C GLU A 333 13.94 -3.69 -21.31
N VAL A 334 13.30 -3.20 -20.26
CA VAL A 334 13.58 -1.86 -19.72
C VAL A 334 15.00 -1.78 -19.17
N LEU A 335 15.46 -2.84 -18.49
CA LEU A 335 16.86 -2.89 -18.03
C LEU A 335 17.84 -2.99 -19.20
N LEU A 336 17.48 -3.68 -20.29
CA LEU A 336 18.32 -3.80 -21.49
C LEU A 336 18.45 -2.48 -22.28
N LEU A 337 17.56 -1.52 -22.07
CA LEU A 337 17.64 -0.18 -22.66
C LEU A 337 18.72 0.69 -21.99
N ASP A 338 19.14 0.34 -20.77
CA ASP A 338 20.17 1.11 -20.06
C ASP A 338 21.58 0.75 -20.54
N ASN A 339 22.16 1.62 -21.33
CA ASN A 339 23.54 1.46 -21.86
C ASN A 339 24.63 1.48 -20.77
N LYS A 340 24.28 1.87 -19.52
CA LYS A 340 25.22 1.82 -18.38
C LYS A 340 25.23 0.44 -17.72
N LEU A 341 24.31 -0.46 -18.04
CA LEU A 341 24.32 -1.83 -17.55
C LEU A 341 25.14 -2.74 -18.46
N GLN A 342 25.98 -3.56 -17.86
CA GLN A 342 26.82 -4.55 -18.53
C GLN A 342 26.22 -5.94 -18.49
N ASP A 343 25.68 -6.33 -17.33
CA ASP A 343 25.11 -7.65 -17.07
C ASP A 343 23.83 -7.55 -16.24
N ILE A 344 22.89 -8.48 -16.46
CA ILE A 344 21.67 -8.65 -15.69
C ILE A 344 21.66 -10.09 -15.12
N PHE A 345 21.54 -10.24 -13.80
CA PHE A 345 21.60 -11.52 -13.12
C PHE A 345 20.24 -11.88 -12.50
N LEU A 346 19.74 -13.03 -12.87
CA LEU A 346 18.54 -13.63 -12.30
C LEU A 346 18.98 -14.81 -11.41
N ASN A 347 18.94 -14.64 -10.10
CA ASN A 347 19.42 -15.63 -9.15
C ASN A 347 18.27 -16.50 -8.62
N SER A 348 18.56 -17.80 -8.47
CA SER A 348 17.65 -18.74 -7.81
C SER A 348 17.67 -18.55 -6.28
N PRO A 349 16.53 -18.75 -5.57
CA PRO A 349 15.20 -19.00 -6.12
C PRO A 349 14.55 -17.76 -6.74
N ILE A 350 13.99 -17.92 -7.93
CA ILE A 350 13.18 -16.90 -8.60
C ILE A 350 11.97 -16.58 -7.69
N ALA A 351 11.45 -15.37 -7.75
CA ALA A 351 10.38 -14.84 -6.89
C ALA A 351 10.77 -14.47 -5.44
N GLN A 352 11.94 -14.86 -4.97
CA GLN A 352 12.45 -14.45 -3.66
C GLN A 352 13.60 -13.44 -3.76
N ASN A 353 14.43 -13.59 -4.81
CA ASN A 353 15.59 -12.73 -5.01
C ASN A 353 15.28 -11.61 -6.00
N PRO A 354 15.72 -10.36 -5.73
CA PRO A 354 15.65 -9.29 -6.70
C PRO A 354 16.57 -9.59 -7.90
N ILE A 355 16.32 -8.90 -8.99
CA ILE A 355 17.27 -8.85 -10.11
C ILE A 355 18.50 -8.08 -9.67
N PHE A 356 19.68 -8.60 -9.99
CA PHE A 356 20.95 -7.90 -9.81
C PHE A 356 21.44 -7.41 -11.16
N VAL A 357 22.11 -6.27 -11.17
CA VAL A 357 22.68 -5.70 -12.38
C VAL A 357 24.13 -5.29 -12.13
N ARG A 358 24.96 -5.37 -13.17
CA ARG A 358 26.31 -4.82 -13.15
C ARG A 358 26.30 -3.47 -13.86
N HIS A 359 26.46 -2.42 -13.10
CA HIS A 359 26.53 -1.06 -13.63
C HIS A 359 27.98 -0.68 -13.92
N SER A 360 28.23 0.02 -15.03
CA SER A 360 29.57 0.38 -15.51
C SER A 360 30.40 1.23 -14.51
N GLN A 361 29.72 2.05 -13.69
CA GLN A 361 30.38 2.93 -12.71
C GLN A 361 30.23 2.41 -11.26
N TYR A 362 29.12 1.74 -10.92
CA TYR A 362 28.77 1.35 -9.55
C TYR A 362 28.93 -0.14 -9.30
N ASN A 363 29.47 -0.90 -10.25
CA ASN A 363 29.65 -2.36 -10.19
C ASN A 363 28.33 -3.11 -9.92
N GLU A 364 28.30 -4.06 -9.00
CA GLU A 364 27.10 -4.82 -8.67
C GLU A 364 26.09 -3.97 -7.92
N CYS A 365 24.87 -3.91 -8.46
CA CYS A 365 23.74 -3.24 -7.85
C CYS A 365 22.59 -4.23 -7.66
N VAL A 366 21.80 -3.99 -6.61
CA VAL A 366 20.53 -4.70 -6.34
C VAL A 366 19.41 -3.86 -6.91
N THR A 367 18.54 -4.42 -7.73
CA THR A 367 17.38 -3.68 -8.25
C THR A 367 16.18 -3.76 -7.30
N ASN A 368 15.19 -2.90 -7.52
CA ASN A 368 13.89 -2.98 -6.86
C ASN A 368 12.90 -3.92 -7.59
N ILE A 369 13.37 -4.76 -8.52
CA ILE A 369 12.54 -5.67 -9.31
C ILE A 369 12.76 -7.10 -8.82
N ILE A 370 11.67 -7.79 -8.47
CA ILE A 370 11.65 -9.22 -8.13
C ILE A 370 10.88 -9.94 -9.24
N PRO A 371 11.50 -10.87 -9.98
CA PRO A 371 10.79 -11.71 -10.94
C PRO A 371 9.87 -12.68 -10.19
N SER A 372 8.70 -13.01 -10.77
CA SER A 372 7.71 -13.92 -10.18
C SER A 372 7.45 -15.13 -11.08
#